data_07dfd2a41f2f2f34c6cd8464dc3d56c7
#
_entry.id   07dfd2a41f2f2f34c6cd8464dc3d56c7
#
_cell.length_a   1.000
_cell.length_b   1.000
_cell.length_c   1.000
_cell.angle_alpha   90.00
_cell.angle_beta   90.00
_cell.angle_gamma   90.00
#
_symmetry.space_group_name_H-M   'P 1'
#
loop_
_entity.id
_entity.type
_entity.pdbx_description
1 polymer ?
#
loop_
_entity_poly.entity_id
_entity_poly.type
_entity_poly.pdbx_seq_one_letter_code
_entity_poly.pdbx_strand_id
1 'polypeptide(L)'
;MNTGNINIKDIARLAGVGVATVSRVINNTGEVKEATQKRVREIIKEYNYVPNNSARNLKRSQSNTVCVLMKGIANPVFNDMLSIIQKKSIDNHYNIMVQQIDQDEDELDAAIVQMKEKRLRGIILLGGIIKNRGNKFKELDIPLVMVTSNEANNISADEFSSIAIDDRKAAYEATKYLLQLGHRKIAFVVSELKNFGIMKLRLEGYKEALEEADIPYDEALIENARSFSIKSGYQAFQALNQRCGGRFTAVFAIADTLAIGCLRAAREAGYRLPEDLSVMGFDGIEFGAYYSPSITTVRQPYEYMAEQAILMMRGLLDDEDNRHMVLNAEIVERESCAKRG
;
A
#
# COMPACT_ATOMS: atom_id res chain seq x y z
N MET A 1 -44.86 15.41 -12.55
CA MET A 1 -44.59 14.08 -13.12
C MET A 1 -43.67 13.36 -12.17
N ASN A 2 -44.08 12.16 -11.76
CA ASN A 2 -43.46 11.40 -10.69
C ASN A 2 -42.01 11.01 -11.07
N THR A 3 -41.02 11.57 -10.42
CA THR A 3 -39.59 11.25 -10.60
C THR A 3 -39.21 9.94 -9.85
N GLY A 4 -40.01 8.89 -10.11
CA GLY A 4 -39.68 7.55 -9.67
C GLY A 4 -38.43 7.06 -10.41
N ASN A 5 -37.53 6.38 -9.70
CA ASN A 5 -36.27 5.84 -10.20
C ASN A 5 -36.54 4.96 -11.44
N ILE A 6 -36.29 5.49 -12.66
CA ILE A 6 -36.50 4.78 -13.93
C ILE A 6 -35.56 3.55 -13.97
N ASN A 7 -36.09 2.40 -14.31
CA ASN A 7 -35.36 1.14 -14.40
C ASN A 7 -35.25 0.65 -15.87
N ILE A 8 -34.46 -0.40 -16.11
CA ILE A 8 -34.21 -0.92 -17.46
C ILE A 8 -35.50 -1.37 -18.19
N LYS A 9 -36.53 -1.81 -17.46
CA LYS A 9 -37.82 -2.21 -18.04
C LYS A 9 -38.58 -0.99 -18.57
N ASP A 10 -38.46 0.17 -17.90
CA ASP A 10 -39.05 1.40 -18.33
C ASP A 10 -38.37 1.93 -19.60
N ILE A 11 -37.04 1.88 -19.66
CA ILE A 11 -36.29 2.23 -20.89
C ILE A 11 -36.70 1.30 -22.04
N ALA A 12 -36.82 0.00 -21.78
CA ALA A 12 -37.26 -0.95 -22.80
C ALA A 12 -38.67 -0.63 -23.35
N ARG A 13 -39.60 -0.29 -22.46
CA ARG A 13 -40.96 0.12 -22.81
C ARG A 13 -40.97 1.41 -23.60
N LEU A 14 -40.23 2.43 -23.17
CA LEU A 14 -40.14 3.73 -23.89
C LEU A 14 -39.48 3.57 -25.26
N ALA A 15 -38.49 2.72 -25.39
CA ALA A 15 -37.80 2.42 -26.64
C ALA A 15 -38.60 1.45 -27.56
N GLY A 16 -39.66 0.83 -27.05
CA GLY A 16 -40.43 -0.17 -27.80
C GLY A 16 -39.66 -1.42 -28.17
N VAL A 17 -38.73 -1.84 -27.28
CA VAL A 17 -37.85 -3.02 -27.48
C VAL A 17 -37.81 -3.89 -26.25
N GLY A 18 -37.29 -5.10 -26.39
CA GLY A 18 -37.09 -5.98 -25.25
C GLY A 18 -35.94 -5.51 -24.32
N VAL A 19 -36.00 -5.88 -23.02
CA VAL A 19 -34.95 -5.57 -22.04
C VAL A 19 -33.58 -6.11 -22.50
N ALA A 20 -33.57 -7.27 -23.17
CA ALA A 20 -32.35 -7.85 -23.73
C ALA A 20 -31.71 -6.94 -24.79
N THR A 21 -32.51 -6.26 -25.62
CA THR A 21 -32.06 -5.32 -26.66
C THR A 21 -31.46 -4.05 -26.02
N VAL A 22 -32.12 -3.52 -24.97
CA VAL A 22 -31.59 -2.36 -24.22
C VAL A 22 -30.26 -2.74 -23.57
N SER A 23 -30.16 -3.92 -22.97
CA SER A 23 -28.92 -4.43 -22.35
C SER A 23 -27.79 -4.56 -23.38
N ARG A 24 -28.06 -5.04 -24.60
CA ARG A 24 -27.06 -5.12 -25.68
C ARG A 24 -26.58 -3.75 -26.11
N VAL A 25 -27.46 -2.77 -26.24
CA VAL A 25 -27.11 -1.40 -26.60
C VAL A 25 -26.24 -0.74 -25.53
N ILE A 26 -26.59 -0.91 -24.26
CA ILE A 26 -25.81 -0.37 -23.12
C ILE A 26 -24.41 -0.98 -23.06
N ASN A 27 -24.29 -2.28 -23.32
CA ASN A 27 -23.03 -3.02 -23.20
C ASN A 27 -22.23 -3.10 -24.51
N ASN A 28 -22.73 -2.54 -25.61
CA ASN A 28 -22.17 -2.68 -26.96
C ASN A 28 -21.93 -4.16 -27.36
N THR A 29 -22.81 -5.06 -26.96
CA THR A 29 -22.69 -6.50 -27.22
C THR A 29 -23.77 -6.98 -28.20
N GLY A 30 -23.38 -7.79 -29.19
CA GLY A 30 -24.27 -8.35 -30.19
C GLY A 30 -24.79 -7.35 -31.22
N GLU A 31 -25.36 -7.88 -32.31
CA GLU A 31 -25.90 -7.05 -33.38
C GLU A 31 -27.28 -6.43 -33.01
N VAL A 32 -27.33 -5.12 -32.97
CA VAL A 32 -28.56 -4.34 -32.83
C VAL A 32 -28.59 -3.32 -33.96
N LYS A 33 -29.71 -3.23 -34.67
CA LYS A 33 -29.88 -2.24 -35.80
C LYS A 33 -29.55 -0.82 -35.33
N GLU A 34 -28.82 -0.08 -36.14
CA GLU A 34 -28.31 1.27 -35.79
C GLU A 34 -29.43 2.24 -35.37
N ALA A 35 -30.56 2.21 -36.06
CA ALA A 35 -31.74 3.01 -35.70
C ALA A 35 -32.25 2.68 -34.29
N THR A 36 -32.21 1.42 -33.88
CA THR A 36 -32.61 0.98 -32.55
C THR A 36 -31.59 1.40 -31.49
N GLN A 37 -30.30 1.30 -31.81
CA GLN A 37 -29.23 1.74 -30.88
C GLN A 37 -29.37 3.25 -30.62
N LYS A 38 -29.55 4.05 -31.66
CA LYS A 38 -29.71 5.52 -31.55
C LYS A 38 -30.89 5.87 -30.65
N ARG A 39 -32.07 5.28 -30.93
CA ARG A 39 -33.29 5.49 -30.15
C ARG A 39 -33.12 5.14 -28.66
N VAL A 40 -32.52 4.00 -28.35
CA VAL A 40 -32.29 3.58 -26.96
C VAL A 40 -31.33 4.54 -26.25
N ARG A 41 -30.25 4.98 -26.91
CA ARG A 41 -29.29 5.93 -26.34
C ARG A 41 -29.91 7.32 -26.10
N GLU A 42 -30.79 7.79 -26.99
CA GLU A 42 -31.52 9.04 -26.82
C GLU A 42 -32.42 9.01 -25.59
N ILE A 43 -33.17 7.93 -25.39
CA ILE A 43 -34.03 7.72 -24.20
C ILE A 43 -33.22 7.63 -22.94
N ILE A 44 -32.10 6.90 -22.94
CA ILE A 44 -31.19 6.81 -21.78
C ILE A 44 -30.70 8.20 -21.37
N LYS A 45 -30.36 9.06 -22.37
CA LYS A 45 -29.87 10.42 -22.13
C LYS A 45 -31.02 11.34 -21.66
N GLU A 46 -32.19 11.26 -22.27
CA GLU A 46 -33.36 12.07 -21.93
C GLU A 46 -33.79 11.87 -20.46
N TYR A 47 -33.76 10.61 -20.01
CA TYR A 47 -34.21 10.24 -18.67
C TYR A 47 -33.08 10.13 -17.66
N ASN A 48 -31.84 10.53 -18.02
CA ASN A 48 -30.66 10.39 -17.17
C ASN A 48 -30.54 8.98 -16.52
N TYR A 49 -30.91 7.93 -17.28
CA TYR A 49 -30.90 6.58 -16.77
C TYR A 49 -29.47 6.09 -16.58
N VAL A 50 -29.11 5.74 -15.33
CA VAL A 50 -27.85 5.09 -14.99
C VAL A 50 -28.10 3.60 -14.81
N PRO A 51 -27.43 2.73 -15.58
CA PRO A 51 -27.57 1.28 -15.43
C PRO A 51 -27.21 0.84 -14.02
N ASN A 52 -28.12 0.12 -13.36
CA ASN A 52 -27.86 -0.44 -12.05
C ASN A 52 -27.00 -1.71 -12.18
N ASN A 53 -25.69 -1.55 -11.97
CA ASN A 53 -24.74 -2.65 -12.03
C ASN A 53 -24.96 -3.69 -10.91
N SER A 54 -25.56 -3.33 -9.80
CA SER A 54 -25.89 -4.26 -8.70
C SER A 54 -26.93 -5.32 -9.13
N ALA A 55 -27.95 -4.93 -9.91
CA ALA A 55 -28.93 -5.87 -10.44
C ALA A 55 -28.34 -6.81 -11.52
N ARG A 56 -27.30 -6.37 -12.21
CA ARG A 56 -26.55 -7.17 -13.19
C ARG A 56 -25.62 -8.16 -12.52
N ASN A 57 -24.99 -7.78 -11.42
CA ASN A 57 -24.11 -8.63 -10.63
C ASN A 57 -24.88 -9.76 -9.91
N LEU A 58 -26.16 -9.56 -9.62
CA LEU A 58 -27.05 -10.61 -9.09
C LEU A 58 -27.25 -11.79 -10.05
N LYS A 59 -27.07 -11.59 -11.37
CA LYS A 59 -27.17 -12.64 -12.38
C LYS A 59 -25.85 -13.33 -12.73
N ARG A 60 -24.70 -12.73 -12.33
CA ARG A 60 -23.37 -13.34 -12.48
C ARG A 60 -22.99 -14.01 -11.16
N SER A 61 -22.47 -15.21 -11.22
CA SER A 61 -21.99 -15.96 -10.05
C SER A 61 -20.85 -15.26 -9.32
N GLN A 62 -20.11 -14.36 -10.00
CA GLN A 62 -19.04 -13.53 -9.43
C GLN A 62 -19.17 -12.07 -9.89
N SER A 63 -18.84 -11.11 -9.00
CA SER A 63 -18.71 -9.69 -9.35
C SER A 63 -17.39 -9.46 -10.12
N ASN A 64 -17.30 -8.41 -10.93
CA ASN A 64 -16.02 -8.04 -11.58
C ASN A 64 -15.22 -7.08 -10.68
N THR A 65 -15.13 -7.41 -9.39
CA THR A 65 -14.57 -6.53 -8.36
C THR A 65 -13.33 -7.17 -7.74
N VAL A 66 -12.23 -6.43 -7.77
CA VAL A 66 -11.01 -6.72 -7.01
C VAL A 66 -10.99 -5.82 -5.78
N CYS A 67 -10.74 -6.40 -4.61
CA CYS A 67 -10.64 -5.64 -3.38
C CYS A 67 -9.18 -5.28 -3.12
N VAL A 68 -8.92 -4.00 -2.84
CA VAL A 68 -7.66 -3.54 -2.27
C VAL A 68 -7.84 -3.45 -0.77
N LEU A 69 -7.24 -4.39 -0.04
CA LEU A 69 -7.15 -4.36 1.42
C LEU A 69 -5.93 -3.52 1.81
N MET A 70 -6.14 -2.48 2.61
CA MET A 70 -5.06 -1.59 3.04
C MET A 70 -4.83 -1.70 4.54
N LYS A 71 -3.60 -2.02 4.94
CA LYS A 71 -3.13 -1.93 6.32
C LYS A 71 -2.06 -0.86 6.44
N GLY A 72 -2.27 0.11 7.35
CA GLY A 72 -1.31 1.20 7.53
C GLY A 72 -1.59 2.45 6.69
N ILE A 73 -2.84 2.84 6.54
CA ILE A 73 -3.31 4.01 5.77
C ILE A 73 -2.64 5.35 6.16
N ALA A 74 -2.02 5.41 7.34
CA ALA A 74 -1.27 6.58 7.78
C ALA A 74 0.01 6.83 6.93
N ASN A 75 0.47 5.84 6.15
CA ASN A 75 1.59 6.01 5.24
C ASN A 75 1.08 6.45 3.85
N PRO A 76 1.43 7.68 3.39
CA PRO A 76 0.96 8.23 2.12
C PRO A 76 1.29 7.36 0.90
N VAL A 77 2.37 6.57 0.93
CA VAL A 77 2.78 5.69 -0.18
C VAL A 77 1.66 4.75 -0.62
N PHE A 78 0.81 4.29 0.31
CA PHE A 78 -0.32 3.43 -0.04
C PHE A 78 -1.43 4.17 -0.78
N ASN A 79 -1.60 5.48 -0.54
CA ASN A 79 -2.56 6.30 -1.29
C ASN A 79 -2.09 6.50 -2.74
N ASP A 80 -0.78 6.70 -2.95
CA ASP A 80 -0.18 6.83 -4.28
C ASP A 80 -0.31 5.50 -5.04
N MET A 81 0.05 4.37 -4.41
CA MET A 81 -0.16 3.03 -4.98
C MET A 81 -1.63 2.78 -5.35
N LEU A 82 -2.57 3.12 -4.45
CA LEU A 82 -4.00 2.95 -4.70
C LEU A 82 -4.46 3.75 -5.92
N SER A 83 -4.01 4.99 -6.06
CA SER A 83 -4.33 5.85 -7.20
C SER A 83 -3.89 5.21 -8.53
N ILE A 84 -2.69 4.62 -8.56
CA ILE A 84 -2.16 3.93 -9.73
C ILE A 84 -2.97 2.65 -10.02
N ILE A 85 -3.24 1.84 -9.00
CA ILE A 85 -4.06 0.61 -9.13
C ILE A 85 -5.44 0.96 -9.69
N GLN A 86 -6.09 2.00 -9.15
CA GLN A 86 -7.40 2.44 -9.64
C GLN A 86 -7.37 2.88 -11.10
N LYS A 87 -6.37 3.68 -11.49
CA LYS A 87 -6.20 4.12 -12.89
C LYS A 87 -6.00 2.94 -13.83
N LYS A 88 -5.12 2.02 -13.49
CA LYS A 88 -4.81 0.82 -14.31
C LYS A 88 -5.96 -0.20 -14.33
N SER A 89 -6.80 -0.24 -13.30
CA SER A 89 -7.95 -1.15 -13.25
C SER A 89 -9.03 -0.81 -14.30
N ILE A 90 -9.15 0.46 -14.69
CA ILE A 90 -10.07 0.90 -15.73
C ILE A 90 -9.71 0.24 -17.07
N ASP A 91 -8.44 0.23 -17.43
CA ASP A 91 -7.93 -0.38 -18.66
C ASP A 91 -8.15 -1.92 -18.67
N ASN A 92 -8.20 -2.52 -17.51
CA ASN A 92 -8.42 -3.95 -17.32
C ASN A 92 -9.89 -4.32 -17.02
N HIS A 93 -10.80 -3.34 -17.05
CA HIS A 93 -12.23 -3.53 -16.82
C HIS A 93 -12.61 -4.11 -15.44
N TYR A 94 -11.79 -3.90 -14.40
CA TYR A 94 -12.11 -4.26 -13.02
C TYR A 94 -12.71 -3.09 -12.26
N ASN A 95 -13.66 -3.41 -11.37
CA ASN A 95 -14.07 -2.48 -10.33
C ASN A 95 -13.13 -2.63 -9.13
N ILE A 96 -12.61 -1.53 -8.63
CA ILE A 96 -11.82 -1.56 -7.40
C ILE A 96 -12.71 -1.20 -6.22
N MET A 97 -12.74 -2.07 -5.23
CA MET A 97 -13.26 -1.80 -3.90
C MET A 97 -12.08 -1.61 -2.95
N VAL A 98 -12.11 -0.57 -2.14
CA VAL A 98 -11.07 -0.32 -1.14
C VAL A 98 -11.63 -0.63 0.23
N GLN A 99 -10.92 -1.43 1.00
CA GLN A 99 -11.23 -1.75 2.38
C GLN A 99 -10.00 -1.50 3.24
N GLN A 100 -10.12 -0.61 4.20
CA GLN A 100 -9.13 -0.45 5.25
C GLN A 100 -9.34 -1.51 6.32
N ILE A 101 -8.24 -2.05 6.83
CA ILE A 101 -8.22 -2.92 8.01
C ILE A 101 -7.39 -2.26 9.12
N ASP A 102 -7.82 -2.45 10.35
CA ASP A 102 -7.14 -1.90 11.51
C ASP A 102 -5.83 -2.64 11.81
N GLN A 103 -4.95 -1.99 12.59
CA GLN A 103 -3.63 -2.57 12.89
C GLN A 103 -3.70 -3.91 13.63
N ASP A 104 -4.71 -4.07 14.49
CA ASP A 104 -4.91 -5.28 15.29
C ASP A 104 -5.72 -6.37 14.57
N GLU A 105 -6.31 -6.04 13.42
CA GLU A 105 -7.11 -6.96 12.61
C GLU A 105 -6.20 -7.94 11.83
N ASP A 106 -6.64 -9.20 11.75
CA ASP A 106 -5.93 -10.21 10.96
C ASP A 106 -6.26 -10.05 9.47
N GLU A 107 -5.24 -9.97 8.64
CA GLU A 107 -5.37 -9.70 7.20
C GLU A 107 -6.11 -10.83 6.47
N LEU A 108 -5.87 -12.09 6.88
CA LEU A 108 -6.52 -13.24 6.26
C LEU A 108 -8.01 -13.31 6.63
N ASP A 109 -8.33 -13.01 7.89
CA ASP A 109 -9.72 -12.97 8.34
C ASP A 109 -10.51 -11.90 7.61
N ALA A 110 -9.95 -10.69 7.50
CA ALA A 110 -10.53 -9.61 6.74
C ALA A 110 -10.72 -9.97 5.26
N ALA A 111 -9.72 -10.60 4.63
CA ALA A 111 -9.79 -11.05 3.24
C ALA A 111 -10.94 -12.04 3.02
N ILE A 112 -11.05 -13.07 3.87
CA ILE A 112 -12.09 -14.09 3.79
C ILE A 112 -13.50 -13.48 3.98
N VAL A 113 -13.65 -12.56 4.95
CA VAL A 113 -14.92 -11.87 5.19
C VAL A 113 -15.32 -11.06 3.96
N GLN A 114 -14.43 -10.24 3.42
CA GLN A 114 -14.71 -9.42 2.24
C GLN A 114 -15.02 -10.27 1.01
N MET A 115 -14.28 -11.36 0.80
CA MET A 115 -14.54 -12.31 -0.28
C MET A 115 -15.97 -12.87 -0.20
N LYS A 116 -16.37 -13.40 0.98
CA LYS A 116 -17.69 -14.03 1.19
C LYS A 116 -18.84 -13.01 1.06
N GLU A 117 -18.68 -11.81 1.62
CA GLU A 117 -19.71 -10.77 1.59
C GLU A 117 -19.88 -10.08 0.24
N LYS A 118 -18.80 -9.80 -0.46
CA LYS A 118 -18.79 -8.94 -1.66
C LYS A 118 -18.65 -9.73 -2.97
N ARG A 119 -18.49 -11.07 -2.92
CA ARG A 119 -18.28 -11.94 -4.08
C ARG A 119 -17.15 -11.45 -4.98
N LEU A 120 -16.00 -11.19 -4.37
CA LEU A 120 -14.82 -10.67 -5.04
C LEU A 120 -14.25 -11.66 -6.06
N ARG A 121 -13.51 -11.13 -7.03
CA ARG A 121 -12.70 -11.93 -7.97
C ARG A 121 -11.27 -12.11 -7.51
N GLY A 122 -10.74 -11.20 -6.70
CA GLY A 122 -9.38 -11.24 -6.20
C GLY A 122 -9.15 -10.17 -5.15
N ILE A 123 -8.02 -10.28 -4.46
CA ILE A 123 -7.59 -9.35 -3.41
C ILE A 123 -6.16 -8.89 -3.68
N ILE A 124 -5.94 -7.58 -3.61
CA ILE A 124 -4.62 -6.96 -3.53
C ILE A 124 -4.45 -6.47 -2.09
N LEU A 125 -3.48 -7.01 -1.37
CA LEU A 125 -3.14 -6.59 -0.01
C LEU A 125 -2.01 -5.56 -0.06
N LEU A 126 -2.30 -4.31 0.30
CA LEU A 126 -1.30 -3.26 0.47
C LEU A 126 -0.86 -3.17 1.94
N GLY A 127 0.37 -3.54 2.20
CA GLY A 127 0.89 -3.65 3.56
C GLY A 127 0.37 -4.87 4.32
N GLY A 128 0.93 -5.11 5.49
CA GLY A 128 0.58 -6.27 6.29
C GLY A 128 1.29 -7.55 5.87
N ILE A 129 0.93 -8.62 6.53
CA ILE A 129 1.47 -9.97 6.30
C ILE A 129 0.37 -10.99 6.52
N ILE A 130 0.36 -12.05 5.73
CA ILE A 130 -0.60 -13.14 5.90
C ILE A 130 -0.07 -14.16 6.89
N LYS A 131 -0.88 -14.49 7.89
CA LYS A 131 -0.62 -15.55 8.88
C LYS A 131 -1.64 -16.66 8.71
N ASN A 132 -1.19 -17.81 8.21
CA ASN A 132 -2.06 -18.98 8.07
C ASN A 132 -2.15 -19.75 9.39
N ARG A 133 -3.12 -19.42 10.21
CA ARG A 133 -3.41 -20.15 11.45
C ARG A 133 -4.39 -21.27 11.16
N GLY A 134 -3.98 -22.53 11.40
CA GLY A 134 -4.87 -23.68 11.26
C GLY A 134 -5.35 -23.97 9.83
N ASN A 135 -4.53 -23.71 8.82
CA ASN A 135 -4.88 -23.89 7.39
C ASN A 135 -6.06 -23.04 6.89
N LYS A 136 -6.33 -21.92 7.54
CA LYS A 136 -7.44 -21.02 7.20
C LYS A 136 -7.30 -20.38 5.81
N PHE A 137 -6.07 -20.29 5.29
CA PHE A 137 -5.81 -19.79 3.93
C PHE A 137 -6.58 -20.56 2.85
N LYS A 138 -6.84 -21.87 3.06
CA LYS A 138 -7.65 -22.68 2.15
C LYS A 138 -9.11 -22.22 2.00
N GLU A 139 -9.59 -21.35 2.90
CA GLU A 139 -10.91 -20.73 2.76
C GLU A 139 -10.91 -19.54 1.79
N LEU A 140 -9.73 -19.03 1.43
CA LEU A 140 -9.58 -17.97 0.45
C LEU A 140 -9.46 -18.62 -0.95
N ASP A 141 -10.60 -18.75 -1.62
CA ASP A 141 -10.72 -19.42 -2.93
C ASP A 141 -10.65 -18.45 -4.12
N ILE A 142 -9.98 -17.32 -3.94
CA ILE A 142 -9.75 -16.30 -4.96
C ILE A 142 -8.28 -15.85 -4.96
N PRO A 143 -7.76 -15.36 -6.11
CA PRO A 143 -6.39 -14.87 -6.22
C PRO A 143 -6.04 -13.80 -5.18
N LEU A 144 -4.81 -13.89 -4.64
CA LEU A 144 -4.21 -12.93 -3.72
C LEU A 144 -2.89 -12.39 -4.29
N VAL A 145 -2.74 -11.07 -4.32
CA VAL A 145 -1.48 -10.39 -4.61
C VAL A 145 -1.08 -9.55 -3.38
N MET A 146 0.08 -9.85 -2.81
CA MET A 146 0.65 -9.07 -1.70
C MET A 146 1.60 -8.00 -2.24
N VAL A 147 1.50 -6.79 -1.73
CA VAL A 147 2.33 -5.65 -2.13
C VAL A 147 3.02 -5.06 -0.91
N THR A 148 4.30 -4.75 -1.03
CA THR A 148 5.22 -4.28 0.02
C THR A 148 5.62 -5.35 1.05
N SER A 149 5.11 -6.57 0.92
CA SER A 149 5.55 -7.71 1.72
C SER A 149 5.47 -8.98 0.88
N ASN A 150 6.40 -9.87 1.09
CA ASN A 150 6.41 -11.23 0.54
C ASN A 150 6.37 -12.28 1.64
N GLU A 151 6.14 -11.87 2.89
CA GLU A 151 6.09 -12.77 4.04
C GLU A 151 4.69 -13.31 4.28
N ALA A 152 4.53 -14.60 4.04
CA ALA A 152 3.32 -15.36 4.36
C ALA A 152 3.71 -16.59 5.19
N ASN A 153 3.27 -16.63 6.45
CA ASN A 153 3.58 -17.73 7.35
C ASN A 153 2.70 -18.95 7.08
N ASN A 154 3.33 -20.11 6.86
CA ASN A 154 2.67 -21.41 6.63
C ASN A 154 1.76 -21.42 5.38
N ILE A 155 2.15 -20.69 4.34
CA ILE A 155 1.51 -20.68 3.02
C ILE A 155 2.60 -20.97 1.99
N SER A 156 2.32 -21.85 1.03
CA SER A 156 3.24 -22.10 -0.07
C SER A 156 3.33 -20.88 -0.98
N ALA A 157 4.51 -20.62 -1.56
CA ALA A 157 4.68 -19.57 -2.54
C ALA A 157 3.80 -19.77 -3.79
N ASP A 158 3.36 -21.00 -4.06
CA ASP A 158 2.47 -21.30 -5.19
C ASP A 158 1.02 -20.88 -4.96
N GLU A 159 0.67 -20.40 -3.76
CA GLU A 159 -0.71 -20.08 -3.39
C GLU A 159 -1.02 -18.56 -3.47
N PHE A 160 -0.02 -17.70 -3.69
CA PHE A 160 -0.21 -16.24 -3.80
C PHE A 160 0.89 -15.61 -4.65
N SER A 161 0.64 -14.41 -5.17
CA SER A 161 1.67 -13.59 -5.80
C SER A 161 2.14 -12.49 -4.87
N SER A 162 3.39 -12.04 -5.02
CA SER A 162 3.88 -10.91 -4.23
C SER A 162 4.86 -10.01 -4.99
N ILE A 163 4.86 -8.73 -4.60
CA ILE A 163 5.86 -7.77 -5.02
C ILE A 163 6.31 -6.92 -3.84
N ALA A 164 7.60 -6.94 -3.54
CA ALA A 164 8.20 -6.28 -2.41
C ALA A 164 9.61 -5.79 -2.76
N ILE A 165 10.22 -5.03 -1.88
CA ILE A 165 11.67 -4.78 -1.88
C ILE A 165 12.35 -5.78 -0.95
N ASP A 166 13.69 -5.86 -1.04
CA ASP A 166 14.50 -6.50 0.01
C ASP A 166 14.67 -5.51 1.17
N ASP A 167 13.75 -5.57 2.13
CA ASP A 167 13.71 -4.67 3.30
C ASP A 167 14.95 -4.77 4.18
N ARG A 168 15.54 -5.96 4.33
CA ARG A 168 16.76 -6.17 5.10
C ARG A 168 17.94 -5.48 4.43
N LYS A 169 18.15 -5.73 3.14
CA LYS A 169 19.21 -5.09 2.36
C LYS A 169 19.02 -3.57 2.31
N ALA A 170 17.81 -3.09 2.10
CA ALA A 170 17.51 -1.66 2.04
C ALA A 170 17.85 -0.94 3.36
N ALA A 171 17.52 -1.55 4.51
CA ALA A 171 17.86 -1.00 5.83
C ALA A 171 19.36 -1.11 6.15
N TYR A 172 20.02 -2.18 5.70
CA TYR A 172 21.47 -2.32 5.79
C TYR A 172 22.18 -1.19 5.01
N GLU A 173 21.82 -0.97 3.75
CA GLU A 173 22.41 0.09 2.93
C GLU A 173 22.14 1.49 3.50
N ALA A 174 20.93 1.73 4.02
CA ALA A 174 20.58 3.00 4.70
C ALA A 174 21.45 3.26 5.93
N THR A 175 21.64 2.24 6.76
CA THR A 175 22.49 2.35 7.95
C THR A 175 23.96 2.53 7.56
N LYS A 176 24.43 1.78 6.58
CA LYS A 176 25.79 1.91 6.03
C LYS A 176 26.05 3.31 5.47
N TYR A 177 25.09 3.92 4.79
CA TYR A 177 25.17 5.30 4.33
C TYR A 177 25.39 6.28 5.49
N LEU A 178 24.61 6.16 6.58
CA LEU A 178 24.81 7.00 7.78
C LEU A 178 26.17 6.77 8.44
N LEU A 179 26.66 5.52 8.47
CA LEU A 179 27.99 5.16 8.96
C LEU A 179 29.11 5.80 8.10
N GLN A 180 28.94 5.83 6.78
CA GLN A 180 29.86 6.48 5.83
C GLN A 180 29.90 8.00 6.02
N LEU A 181 28.81 8.62 6.46
CA LEU A 181 28.76 10.01 6.86
C LEU A 181 29.46 10.28 8.22
N GLY A 182 29.99 9.26 8.87
CA GLY A 182 30.72 9.38 10.16
C GLY A 182 29.86 9.20 11.40
N HIS A 183 28.57 8.92 11.26
CA HIS A 183 27.71 8.63 12.40
C HIS A 183 28.06 7.28 13.02
N ARG A 184 28.16 7.22 14.35
CA ARG A 184 28.47 6.00 15.12
C ARG A 184 27.37 5.68 16.13
N LYS A 185 26.53 6.62 16.46
CA LYS A 185 25.37 6.48 17.34
C LYS A 185 24.14 6.88 16.57
N ILE A 186 23.50 5.90 15.97
CA ILE A 186 22.35 6.04 15.11
C ILE A 186 21.13 5.53 15.86
N ALA A 187 20.17 6.39 16.16
CA ALA A 187 18.88 5.95 16.71
C ALA A 187 18.02 5.35 15.61
N PHE A 188 17.25 4.31 15.93
CA PHE A 188 16.36 3.64 15.00
C PHE A 188 14.92 3.75 15.48
N VAL A 189 14.07 4.41 14.69
CA VAL A 189 12.66 4.63 15.00
C VAL A 189 11.80 3.69 14.17
N VAL A 190 11.13 2.76 14.84
CA VAL A 190 10.30 1.71 14.25
C VAL A 190 8.84 1.86 14.68
N SER A 191 7.87 1.39 13.88
CA SER A 191 6.44 1.56 14.21
C SER A 191 5.94 0.55 15.23
N GLU A 192 6.31 -0.71 15.08
CA GLU A 192 5.92 -1.79 15.97
C GLU A 192 6.89 -2.97 15.82
N LEU A 193 7.63 -3.27 16.90
CA LEU A 193 8.51 -4.42 16.90
C LEU A 193 7.69 -5.68 17.15
N LYS A 194 7.34 -6.39 16.07
CA LYS A 194 6.87 -7.77 16.11
C LYS A 194 8.02 -8.71 15.74
N ASN A 195 7.95 -9.95 16.19
CA ASN A 195 8.98 -10.95 15.89
C ASN A 195 8.98 -11.43 14.42
N PHE A 196 8.29 -10.73 13.53
CA PHE A 196 8.16 -11.08 12.11
C PHE A 196 7.70 -9.85 11.30
N GLY A 197 7.82 -9.94 9.97
CA GLY A 197 7.41 -8.90 9.04
C GLY A 197 8.51 -7.90 8.73
N ILE A 198 8.20 -6.94 7.87
CA ILE A 198 9.15 -5.96 7.32
C ILE A 198 9.91 -5.17 8.40
N MET A 199 9.28 -4.94 9.57
CA MET A 199 9.93 -4.24 10.68
C MET A 199 11.10 -5.03 11.25
N LYS A 200 10.97 -6.36 11.35
CA LYS A 200 12.04 -7.24 11.77
C LYS A 200 13.17 -7.23 10.74
N LEU A 201 12.85 -7.35 9.46
CA LEU A 201 13.85 -7.33 8.38
C LEU A 201 14.64 -6.02 8.37
N ARG A 202 13.98 -4.87 8.51
CA ARG A 202 14.66 -3.56 8.60
C ARG A 202 15.54 -3.46 9.84
N LEU A 203 15.11 -3.97 11.00
CA LEU A 203 15.92 -4.01 12.21
C LEU A 203 17.13 -4.94 12.05
N GLU A 204 16.96 -6.08 11.38
CA GLU A 204 18.07 -7.01 11.07
C GLU A 204 19.11 -6.35 10.18
N GLY A 205 18.70 -5.67 9.11
CA GLY A 205 19.61 -4.92 8.24
C GLY A 205 20.35 -3.80 8.98
N TYR A 206 19.65 -3.06 9.85
CA TYR A 206 20.29 -2.06 10.70
C TYR A 206 21.36 -2.69 11.61
N LYS A 207 21.07 -3.82 12.28
CA LYS A 207 22.01 -4.51 13.15
C LYS A 207 23.23 -5.04 12.37
N GLU A 208 23.00 -5.63 11.21
CA GLU A 208 24.05 -6.16 10.35
C GLU A 208 25.04 -5.06 9.91
N ALA A 209 24.56 -3.88 9.54
CA ALA A 209 25.44 -2.77 9.21
C ALA A 209 26.26 -2.24 10.39
N LEU A 210 25.70 -2.24 11.61
CA LEU A 210 26.44 -1.89 12.82
C LEU A 210 27.50 -2.92 13.14
N GLU A 211 27.19 -4.21 13.02
CA GLU A 211 28.12 -5.32 13.27
C GLU A 211 29.31 -5.27 12.31
N GLU A 212 29.06 -5.06 11.01
CA GLU A 212 30.14 -4.90 10.01
C GLU A 212 31.08 -3.73 10.31
N ALA A 213 30.56 -2.69 10.98
CA ALA A 213 31.33 -1.51 11.35
C ALA A 213 31.95 -1.60 12.77
N ASP A 214 31.92 -2.78 13.42
CA ASP A 214 32.37 -3.00 14.80
C ASP A 214 31.69 -2.08 15.83
N ILE A 215 30.41 -1.74 15.61
CA ILE A 215 29.63 -0.90 16.51
C ILE A 215 28.63 -1.79 17.27
N PRO A 216 28.69 -1.82 18.61
CA PRO A 216 27.77 -2.61 19.39
C PRO A 216 26.32 -2.09 19.26
N TYR A 217 25.38 -3.02 19.11
CA TYR A 217 23.96 -2.72 19.17
C TYR A 217 23.57 -2.18 20.54
N ASP A 218 22.91 -1.02 20.58
CA ASP A 218 22.41 -0.39 21.80
C ASP A 218 20.89 -0.30 21.76
N GLU A 219 20.22 -1.13 22.56
CA GLU A 219 18.76 -1.15 22.64
C GLU A 219 18.16 0.18 23.10
N ALA A 220 18.92 0.99 23.84
CA ALA A 220 18.49 2.31 24.26
C ALA A 220 18.30 3.29 23.08
N LEU A 221 18.89 3.00 21.91
CA LEU A 221 18.74 3.78 20.70
C LEU A 221 17.56 3.33 19.81
N ILE A 222 16.83 2.31 20.25
CA ILE A 222 15.65 1.81 19.50
C ILE A 222 14.38 2.41 20.12
N GLU A 223 13.53 2.99 19.30
CA GLU A 223 12.26 3.56 19.77
C GLU A 223 11.07 3.07 18.94
N ASN A 224 10.02 2.67 19.66
CA ASN A 224 8.77 2.23 19.04
C ASN A 224 7.77 3.38 18.94
N ALA A 225 7.54 3.86 17.73
CA ALA A 225 6.60 4.93 17.44
C ALA A 225 5.12 4.50 17.44
N ARG A 226 4.84 3.20 17.57
CA ARG A 226 3.50 2.59 17.63
C ARG A 226 2.64 2.74 16.36
N SER A 227 2.85 3.75 15.54
CA SER A 227 2.16 3.92 14.24
C SER A 227 3.06 4.68 13.25
N PHE A 228 2.64 4.72 11.97
CA PHE A 228 3.35 5.44 10.91
C PHE A 228 2.98 6.94 10.80
N SER A 229 2.33 7.52 11.82
CA SER A 229 1.92 8.93 11.77
C SER A 229 3.08 9.89 12.09
N ILE A 230 3.01 11.10 11.54
CA ILE A 230 3.95 12.19 11.87
C ILE A 230 3.96 12.44 13.38
N LYS A 231 2.80 12.42 14.03
CA LYS A 231 2.67 12.58 15.48
C LYS A 231 3.45 11.51 16.23
N SER A 232 3.39 10.27 15.77
CA SER A 232 4.12 9.16 16.41
C SER A 232 5.64 9.31 16.28
N GLY A 233 6.13 9.78 15.13
CA GLY A 233 7.55 10.11 14.95
C GLY A 233 8.01 11.25 15.87
N TYR A 234 7.17 12.28 16.01
CA TYR A 234 7.43 13.38 16.94
C TYR A 234 7.56 12.88 18.39
N GLN A 235 6.62 12.06 18.85
CA GLN A 235 6.64 11.50 20.21
C GLN A 235 7.81 10.52 20.42
N ALA A 236 8.13 9.72 19.41
CA ALA A 236 9.27 8.80 19.45
C ALA A 236 10.59 9.56 19.62
N PHE A 237 10.79 10.64 18.88
CA PHE A 237 11.98 11.48 19.05
C PHE A 237 12.06 12.08 20.47
N GLN A 238 10.95 12.60 21.00
CA GLN A 238 10.92 13.14 22.37
C GLN A 238 11.33 12.08 23.40
N ALA A 239 10.80 10.86 23.31
CA ALA A 239 11.15 9.74 24.18
C ALA A 239 12.63 9.36 24.06
N LEU A 240 13.15 9.22 22.84
CA LEU A 240 14.58 9.00 22.56
C LEU A 240 15.46 10.10 23.18
N ASN A 241 15.12 11.34 22.92
CA ASN A 241 15.93 12.47 23.39
C ASN A 241 15.94 12.56 24.92
N GLN A 242 14.80 12.31 25.56
CA GLN A 242 14.71 12.26 27.03
C GLN A 242 15.53 11.11 27.61
N ARG A 243 15.43 9.91 27.02
CA ARG A 243 16.14 8.70 27.51
C ARG A 243 17.63 8.79 27.26
N CYS A 244 18.04 9.25 26.08
CA CYS A 244 19.42 9.21 25.64
C CYS A 244 20.19 10.51 25.87
N GLY A 245 19.55 11.61 26.22
CA GLY A 245 20.20 12.90 26.50
C GLY A 245 21.05 13.41 25.32
N GLY A 246 20.58 13.24 24.07
CA GLY A 246 21.30 13.69 22.88
C GLY A 246 22.55 12.87 22.51
N ARG A 247 22.72 11.67 23.04
CA ARG A 247 23.89 10.81 22.75
C ARG A 247 23.94 10.25 21.33
N PHE A 248 22.89 10.37 20.53
CA PHE A 248 22.85 9.96 19.13
C PHE A 248 23.07 11.15 18.20
N THR A 249 23.57 10.86 17.01
CA THR A 249 23.94 11.88 16.02
C THR A 249 23.20 11.73 14.71
N ALA A 250 22.48 10.62 14.56
CA ALA A 250 21.58 10.39 13.47
C ALA A 250 20.34 9.63 13.96
N VAL A 251 19.23 9.82 13.26
CA VAL A 251 18.01 9.05 13.39
C VAL A 251 17.73 8.39 12.05
N PHE A 252 17.58 7.07 12.05
CA PHE A 252 17.00 6.33 10.94
C PHE A 252 15.56 5.96 11.29
N ALA A 253 14.62 6.62 10.63
CA ALA A 253 13.19 6.37 10.79
C ALA A 253 12.70 5.47 9.63
N ILE A 254 11.97 4.43 9.96
CA ILE A 254 11.52 3.41 8.98
C ILE A 254 10.38 3.87 8.06
N ALA A 255 10.00 5.14 8.14
CA ALA A 255 9.06 5.79 7.22
C ALA A 255 9.33 7.30 7.19
N ASP A 256 9.13 7.94 6.05
CA ASP A 256 9.32 9.38 5.91
C ASP A 256 8.37 10.18 6.81
N THR A 257 7.16 9.69 7.05
CA THR A 257 6.23 10.32 8.00
C THR A 257 6.78 10.35 9.42
N LEU A 258 7.48 9.30 9.85
CA LEU A 258 8.16 9.27 11.14
C LEU A 258 9.36 10.23 11.14
N ALA A 259 10.13 10.27 10.05
CA ALA A 259 11.25 11.19 9.89
C ALA A 259 10.80 12.66 10.00
N ILE A 260 9.68 13.03 9.37
CA ILE A 260 9.07 14.37 9.49
C ILE A 260 8.78 14.72 10.94
N GLY A 261 8.18 13.78 11.67
CA GLY A 261 7.91 13.96 13.11
C GLY A 261 9.18 14.13 13.92
N CYS A 262 10.20 13.31 13.65
CA CYS A 262 11.52 13.43 14.32
C CYS A 262 12.19 14.78 14.02
N LEU A 263 12.20 15.25 12.76
CA LEU A 263 12.74 16.54 12.37
C LEU A 263 12.07 17.71 13.12
N ARG A 264 10.74 17.66 13.24
CA ARG A 264 9.98 18.68 13.97
C ARG A 264 10.35 18.70 15.45
N ALA A 265 10.36 17.55 16.11
CA ALA A 265 10.69 17.42 17.53
C ALA A 265 12.16 17.79 17.82
N ALA A 266 13.09 17.40 16.94
CA ALA A 266 14.50 17.75 17.05
C ALA A 266 14.72 19.27 16.98
N ARG A 267 14.06 19.95 16.04
CA ARG A 267 14.13 21.42 15.92
C ARG A 267 13.60 22.11 17.18
N GLU A 268 12.49 21.64 17.74
CA GLU A 268 11.94 22.18 18.99
C GLU A 268 12.84 21.92 20.20
N ALA A 269 13.61 20.83 20.18
CA ALA A 269 14.62 20.52 21.17
C ALA A 269 15.94 21.31 20.99
N GLY A 270 16.02 22.19 19.97
CA GLY A 270 17.16 23.08 19.74
C GLY A 270 18.26 22.52 18.84
N TYR A 271 18.05 21.37 18.18
CA TYR A 271 19.03 20.85 17.23
C TYR A 271 19.04 21.66 15.93
N ARG A 272 20.21 21.98 15.43
CA ARG A 272 20.41 22.45 14.05
C ARG A 272 20.41 21.21 13.14
N LEU A 273 19.61 21.23 12.10
CA LEU A 273 19.41 20.12 11.18
C LEU A 273 19.91 20.51 9.79
N PRO A 274 20.84 19.76 9.21
CA PRO A 274 21.40 18.46 9.65
C PRO A 274 22.67 18.55 10.53
N GLU A 275 23.19 19.73 10.87
CA GLU A 275 24.53 19.94 11.43
C GLU A 275 24.73 19.23 12.78
N ASP A 276 23.77 19.30 13.69
CA ASP A 276 23.83 18.65 15.00
C ASP A 276 23.27 17.22 14.96
N LEU A 277 22.28 16.99 14.07
CA LEU A 277 21.57 15.73 13.96
C LEU A 277 21.11 15.47 12.54
N SER A 278 21.52 14.34 11.97
CA SER A 278 20.99 13.83 10.70
C SER A 278 19.70 13.02 10.92
N VAL A 279 18.75 13.12 9.99
CA VAL A 279 17.52 12.32 10.01
C VAL A 279 17.29 11.72 8.64
N MET A 280 17.24 10.38 8.58
CA MET A 280 16.98 9.62 7.38
C MET A 280 15.61 8.96 7.47
N GLY A 281 14.85 8.99 6.37
CA GLY A 281 13.55 8.36 6.24
C GLY A 281 13.57 7.07 5.44
N PHE A 282 12.38 6.59 5.13
CA PHE A 282 12.11 5.42 4.30
C PHE A 282 10.78 5.63 3.57
N ASP A 283 10.63 5.09 2.38
CA ASP A 283 9.53 5.09 1.43
C ASP A 283 9.74 6.02 0.23
N GLY A 284 10.33 7.21 0.41
CA GLY A 284 10.56 8.17 -0.66
C GLY A 284 9.31 8.96 -1.04
N ILE A 285 8.42 9.28 -0.08
CA ILE A 285 7.20 10.03 -0.36
C ILE A 285 7.50 11.42 -0.94
N GLU A 286 6.64 11.91 -1.85
CA GLU A 286 6.81 13.20 -2.51
C GLU A 286 6.96 14.34 -1.50
N PHE A 287 6.15 14.36 -0.46
CA PHE A 287 6.16 15.40 0.57
C PHE A 287 7.54 15.57 1.24
N GLY A 288 8.31 14.47 1.40
CA GLY A 288 9.66 14.51 1.97
C GLY A 288 10.65 15.34 1.15
N ALA A 289 10.44 15.46 -0.17
CA ALA A 289 11.28 16.29 -1.04
C ALA A 289 11.05 17.79 -0.84
N TYR A 290 9.85 18.17 -0.41
CA TYR A 290 9.44 19.58 -0.20
C TYR A 290 9.43 19.99 1.26
N TYR A 291 9.79 19.10 2.18
CA TYR A 291 9.98 19.43 3.59
C TYR A 291 11.28 20.22 3.78
N SER A 292 11.46 20.90 4.92
CA SER A 292 12.70 21.63 5.21
C SER A 292 13.28 21.20 6.56
N PRO A 293 14.50 20.63 6.58
CA PRO A 293 15.30 20.20 5.43
C PRO A 293 14.61 19.07 4.65
N SER A 294 14.86 18.97 3.33
CA SER A 294 14.34 17.88 2.50
C SER A 294 14.94 16.53 2.93
N ILE A 295 14.12 15.49 2.96
CA ILE A 295 14.43 14.24 3.65
C ILE A 295 15.26 13.31 2.77
N THR A 296 16.48 12.98 3.20
CA THR A 296 17.24 11.84 2.70
C THR A 296 16.50 10.56 3.07
N THR A 297 16.24 9.69 2.11
CA THR A 297 15.34 8.56 2.30
C THR A 297 15.72 7.34 1.46
N VAL A 298 15.28 6.18 1.88
CA VAL A 298 15.23 4.99 1.02
C VAL A 298 13.97 5.05 0.18
N ARG A 299 14.09 5.24 -1.12
CA ARG A 299 12.97 5.27 -2.04
C ARG A 299 12.62 3.87 -2.51
N GLN A 300 11.37 3.48 -2.28
CA GLN A 300 10.78 2.28 -2.88
C GLN A 300 10.27 2.59 -4.29
N PRO A 301 10.37 1.68 -5.25
CA PRO A 301 9.79 1.85 -6.59
C PRO A 301 8.27 1.59 -6.56
N TYR A 302 7.54 2.29 -5.70
CA TYR A 302 6.14 2.01 -5.37
C TYR A 302 5.21 2.21 -6.57
N GLU A 303 5.55 3.10 -7.50
CA GLU A 303 4.80 3.28 -8.75
C GLU A 303 4.83 1.99 -9.59
N TYR A 304 6.02 1.41 -9.76
CA TYR A 304 6.19 0.16 -10.48
C TYR A 304 5.54 -1.01 -9.74
N MET A 305 5.66 -1.05 -8.40
CA MET A 305 5.03 -2.08 -7.58
C MET A 305 3.50 -2.07 -7.76
N ALA A 306 2.88 -0.90 -7.75
CA ALA A 306 1.44 -0.74 -7.94
C ALA A 306 0.98 -1.18 -9.34
N GLU A 307 1.75 -0.84 -10.38
CA GLU A 307 1.47 -1.29 -11.76
C GLU A 307 1.57 -2.81 -11.89
N GLN A 308 2.63 -3.40 -11.33
CA GLN A 308 2.81 -4.85 -11.38
C GLN A 308 1.76 -5.60 -10.57
N ALA A 309 1.30 -5.05 -9.45
CA ALA A 309 0.25 -5.67 -8.63
C ALA A 309 -1.05 -5.91 -9.42
N ILE A 310 -1.50 -4.92 -10.21
CA ILE A 310 -2.70 -5.09 -11.04
C ILE A 310 -2.46 -6.01 -12.24
N LEU A 311 -1.25 -6.02 -12.80
CA LEU A 311 -0.89 -6.95 -13.87
C LEU A 311 -0.80 -8.39 -13.38
N MET A 312 -0.22 -8.63 -12.19
CA MET A 312 -0.22 -9.95 -11.55
C MET A 312 -1.65 -10.41 -11.27
N MET A 313 -2.50 -9.53 -10.71
CA MET A 313 -3.91 -9.86 -10.46
C MET A 313 -4.63 -10.25 -11.75
N ARG A 314 -4.39 -9.53 -12.85
CA ARG A 314 -4.94 -9.88 -14.15
C ARG A 314 -4.47 -11.25 -14.62
N GLY A 315 -3.16 -11.53 -14.57
CA GLY A 315 -2.59 -12.81 -14.96
C GLY A 315 -3.23 -13.97 -14.18
N LEU A 316 -3.35 -13.83 -12.86
CA LEU A 316 -4.01 -14.84 -12.02
C LEU A 316 -5.50 -15.03 -12.36
N LEU A 317 -6.21 -14.00 -12.78
CA LEU A 317 -7.60 -14.07 -13.22
C LEU A 317 -7.77 -14.66 -14.63
N ASP A 318 -6.68 -14.73 -15.39
CA ASP A 318 -6.55 -15.37 -16.71
C ASP A 318 -5.83 -16.74 -16.60
N ASP A 319 -5.81 -17.35 -15.39
CA ASP A 319 -5.22 -18.66 -15.06
C ASP A 319 -3.69 -18.77 -15.25
N GLU A 320 -2.96 -17.62 -15.13
CA GLU A 320 -1.49 -17.64 -15.04
C GLU A 320 -1.02 -18.10 -13.66
N ASP A 321 0.22 -18.60 -13.59
CA ASP A 321 0.88 -19.02 -12.34
C ASP A 321 1.20 -17.84 -11.42
N ASN A 322 1.30 -18.12 -10.12
CA ASN A 322 1.76 -17.15 -9.12
C ASN A 322 3.20 -16.70 -9.37
N ARG A 323 3.49 -15.43 -9.09
CA ARG A 323 4.80 -14.82 -9.30
C ARG A 323 5.22 -14.01 -8.09
N HIS A 324 6.54 -14.06 -7.80
CA HIS A 324 7.16 -13.27 -6.73
C HIS A 324 8.22 -12.35 -7.30
N MET A 325 8.12 -11.06 -6.98
CA MET A 325 9.10 -10.06 -7.40
C MET A 325 9.73 -9.39 -6.18
N VAL A 326 11.06 -9.39 -6.15
CA VAL A 326 11.83 -8.63 -5.16
C VAL A 326 12.61 -7.55 -5.91
N LEU A 327 12.36 -6.30 -5.57
CA LEU A 327 12.91 -5.13 -6.24
C LEU A 327 14.01 -4.50 -5.39
N ASN A 328 14.88 -3.72 -6.01
CA ASN A 328 15.83 -2.89 -5.29
C ASN A 328 15.17 -1.56 -4.90
N ALA A 329 15.50 -1.08 -3.71
CA ALA A 329 15.27 0.30 -3.30
C ALA A 329 16.54 1.12 -3.51
N GLU A 330 16.43 2.44 -3.57
CA GLU A 330 17.56 3.35 -3.75
C GLU A 330 17.61 4.40 -2.63
N ILE A 331 18.81 4.85 -2.28
CA ILE A 331 18.98 5.98 -1.36
C ILE A 331 18.91 7.26 -2.17
N VAL A 332 17.96 8.13 -1.83
CA VAL A 332 17.84 9.48 -2.38
C VAL A 332 18.42 10.46 -1.37
N GLU A 333 19.62 10.94 -1.66
CA GLU A 333 20.30 11.93 -0.84
C GLU A 333 19.63 13.30 -0.97
N ARG A 334 19.38 13.95 0.17
CA ARG A 334 18.82 15.30 0.28
C ARG A 334 19.47 16.04 1.44
N GLU A 335 18.79 17.07 1.97
CA GLU A 335 19.37 18.00 2.94
C GLU A 335 19.38 17.50 4.40
N SER A 336 18.58 16.50 4.75
CA SER A 336 18.39 16.10 6.17
C SER A 336 19.53 15.26 6.75
N CYS A 337 20.54 14.90 5.96
CA CYS A 337 21.73 14.19 6.41
C CYS A 337 23.00 14.92 6.00
N ALA A 338 23.99 14.99 6.89
CA ALA A 338 25.29 15.61 6.64
C ALA A 338 26.44 14.77 7.19
N LYS A 339 27.64 14.98 6.65
CA LYS A 339 28.85 14.40 7.20
C LYS A 339 29.09 14.93 8.61
N ARG A 340 29.42 14.03 9.51
CA ARG A 340 29.90 14.40 10.83
C ARG A 340 31.39 14.64 10.80
N GLY A 341 31.78 15.85 11.18
CA GLY A 341 33.20 16.21 11.32
C GLY A 341 33.85 15.52 12.52
#